data_f30fd0c24f8dbc746e44336e65c5eea6
#
_entry.id   f30fd0c24f8dbc746e44336e65c5eea6
#
_cell.length_a   1.000
_cell.length_b   1.000
_cell.length_c   1.000
_cell.angle_alpha   90.00
_cell.angle_beta   90.00
_cell.angle_gamma   90.00
#
_symmetry.space_group_name_H-M   'P 1'
#
loop_
_entity.id
_entity.type
_entity.pdbx_description
1 polymer ?
#
loop_
_entity_poly.entity_id
_entity_poly.type
_entity_poly.pdbx_seq_one_letter_code
_entity_poly.pdbx_strand_id
1 'polypeptide(L)'
;WAEIAKWLRSNPALSQEPIWTKEKVYMRGHPEEWFAVGRTASKPDALQGFHAEHVLYIIDEASGVRDEIFEPVLGALSTQGAKLVMCGNPTKITGFFYDSHHKSRELYNAMHIDGRDSSRVDQQFIDTIIDMFGEDSDVFRVRVAGEFPKALPDSFIPMEWAERASEAEAPEIERAARVDIGIDVARYGDDSSVLSPVLDKKLQEQPEVYHHNDTMELSGKAVRLIKRYALAQPWAEIHVKIDCDGLGVGVFDRLMELRDQIVEEVNDQRDRLFADSEDPPPPLSLEIVECHFGGEGGTISDDDPIDYQNSTGLMWGAVREALRTKSLKLWYDDKQISQLSNRKYVVNSAGKIELEKKEAMKKRGLSSPDMGDALALALHDPQISDWTID
;
A
#
# COMPACT_ATOMS: atom_id res chain seq x y z
N TRP A 1 0.72 -1.72 -25.89
CA TRP A 1 1.28 -1.51 -27.23
C TRP A 1 2.00 -2.77 -27.74
N ALA A 2 2.78 -3.45 -26.91
CA ALA A 2 3.45 -4.71 -27.26
C ALA A 2 2.47 -5.84 -27.63
N GLU A 3 1.32 -5.90 -26.98
CA GLU A 3 0.27 -6.89 -27.29
C GLU A 3 -0.31 -6.71 -28.70
N ILE A 4 -0.46 -5.48 -29.17
CA ILE A 4 -0.89 -5.23 -30.57
C ILE A 4 0.10 -5.84 -31.53
N ALA A 5 1.42 -5.66 -31.30
CA ALA A 5 2.45 -6.26 -32.14
C ALA A 5 2.40 -7.81 -32.15
N LYS A 6 2.11 -8.43 -31.01
CA LYS A 6 1.93 -9.86 -30.88
C LYS A 6 0.73 -10.37 -31.69
N TRP A 7 -0.43 -9.71 -31.55
CA TRP A 7 -1.62 -10.07 -32.28
C TRP A 7 -1.48 -9.87 -33.80
N LEU A 8 -0.85 -8.77 -34.24
CA LEU A 8 -0.58 -8.56 -35.66
C LEU A 8 0.31 -9.64 -36.25
N ARG A 9 1.33 -10.11 -35.50
CA ARG A 9 2.22 -11.18 -35.96
C ARG A 9 1.56 -12.57 -35.95
N SER A 10 0.63 -12.82 -35.03
CA SER A 10 -0.04 -14.11 -34.89
C SER A 10 -1.16 -14.31 -35.91
N ASN A 11 -1.64 -13.24 -36.57
CA ASN A 11 -2.71 -13.32 -37.58
C ASN A 11 -2.14 -13.18 -38.99
N PRO A 12 -2.15 -14.27 -39.82
CA PRO A 12 -1.60 -14.23 -41.17
C PRO A 12 -2.25 -13.19 -42.07
N ALA A 13 -3.55 -12.92 -41.87
CA ALA A 13 -4.29 -11.92 -42.68
C ALA A 13 -3.85 -10.48 -42.36
N LEU A 14 -3.38 -10.22 -41.15
CA LEU A 14 -2.96 -8.89 -40.70
C LEU A 14 -1.44 -8.71 -40.73
N SER A 15 -0.67 -9.77 -40.91
CA SER A 15 0.80 -9.72 -40.78
C SER A 15 1.51 -8.99 -41.92
N GLN A 16 0.84 -8.78 -43.05
CA GLN A 16 1.45 -8.18 -44.25
C GLN A 16 1.07 -6.72 -44.50
N GLU A 17 -0.11 -6.30 -44.07
CA GLU A 17 -0.67 -4.97 -44.40
C GLU A 17 -0.36 -3.90 -43.34
N PRO A 18 -0.65 -4.09 -42.02
CA PRO A 18 -0.31 -3.10 -41.02
C PRO A 18 1.19 -3.12 -40.69
N ILE A 19 1.76 -1.93 -40.62
CA ILE A 19 3.14 -1.71 -40.15
C ILE A 19 3.08 -1.22 -38.71
N TRP A 20 3.72 -1.97 -37.80
CA TRP A 20 3.85 -1.60 -36.40
C TRP A 20 5.20 -0.91 -36.15
N THR A 21 5.15 0.21 -35.42
CA THR A 21 6.31 0.93 -34.89
C THR A 21 6.14 1.13 -33.38
N LYS A 22 7.14 1.67 -32.70
CA LYS A 22 7.02 2.05 -31.27
C LYS A 22 6.02 3.19 -31.02
N GLU A 23 5.71 3.99 -32.02
CA GLU A 23 4.87 5.19 -31.91
C GLU A 23 3.48 4.99 -32.49
N LYS A 24 3.36 4.32 -33.62
CA LYS A 24 2.07 4.08 -34.30
C LYS A 24 2.00 2.74 -35.02
N VAL A 25 0.78 2.29 -35.27
CA VAL A 25 0.46 1.24 -36.23
C VAL A 25 -0.28 1.89 -37.38
N TYR A 26 0.10 1.61 -38.61
CA TYR A 26 -0.54 2.20 -39.80
C TYR A 26 -0.63 1.20 -40.95
N MET A 27 -1.60 1.41 -41.85
CA MET A 27 -1.74 0.60 -43.05
C MET A 27 -0.66 0.97 -44.06
N ARG A 28 -0.07 -0.05 -44.71
CA ARG A 28 0.94 0.14 -45.75
C ARG A 28 0.41 1.03 -46.88
N GLY A 29 1.14 2.06 -47.20
CA GLY A 29 0.75 3.06 -48.20
C GLY A 29 -0.12 4.22 -47.67
N HIS A 30 -0.66 4.13 -46.43
CA HIS A 30 -1.52 5.16 -45.85
C HIS A 30 -1.09 5.56 -44.44
N PRO A 31 0.18 5.99 -44.25
CA PRO A 31 0.71 6.23 -42.89
C PRO A 31 0.10 7.43 -42.17
N GLU A 32 -0.51 8.36 -42.89
CA GLU A 32 -1.08 9.61 -42.34
C GLU A 32 -2.61 9.59 -42.25
N GLU A 33 -3.27 8.65 -42.97
CA GLU A 33 -4.72 8.61 -43.07
C GLU A 33 -5.34 7.42 -42.30
N TRP A 34 -4.63 6.29 -42.27
CA TRP A 34 -5.16 5.06 -41.66
C TRP A 34 -4.16 4.49 -40.65
N PHE A 35 -4.26 4.98 -39.43
CA PHE A 35 -3.34 4.63 -38.35
C PHE A 35 -4.02 4.54 -36.97
N ALA A 36 -3.35 3.90 -36.03
CA ALA A 36 -3.63 3.93 -34.60
C ALA A 36 -2.39 4.40 -33.84
N VAL A 37 -2.58 5.23 -32.82
CA VAL A 37 -1.51 5.79 -32.00
C VAL A 37 -1.88 5.70 -30.52
N GLY A 38 -0.94 5.27 -29.67
CA GLY A 38 -1.08 5.32 -28.22
C GLY A 38 -0.64 6.70 -27.70
N ARG A 39 -1.45 7.29 -26.82
CA ARG A 39 -1.15 8.56 -26.15
C ARG A 39 -1.37 8.45 -24.65
N THR A 40 -0.48 9.05 -23.89
CA THR A 40 -0.68 9.21 -22.46
C THR A 40 -1.49 10.49 -22.23
N ALA A 41 -2.65 10.36 -21.61
CA ALA A 41 -3.58 11.47 -21.37
C ALA A 41 -3.16 12.32 -20.15
N SER A 42 -1.97 12.92 -20.20
CA SER A 42 -1.49 13.84 -19.16
C SER A 42 -1.91 15.30 -19.36
N LYS A 43 -2.19 15.70 -20.60
CA LYS A 43 -2.65 17.04 -20.97
C LYS A 43 -3.72 16.96 -22.06
N PRO A 44 -4.74 17.84 -22.05
CA PRO A 44 -5.80 17.87 -23.08
C PRO A 44 -5.26 17.96 -24.50
N ASP A 45 -4.24 18.78 -24.73
CA ASP A 45 -3.64 19.03 -26.04
C ASP A 45 -3.08 17.76 -26.72
N ALA A 46 -2.75 16.73 -25.93
CA ALA A 46 -2.24 15.46 -26.46
C ALA A 46 -3.28 14.68 -27.29
N LEU A 47 -4.57 14.98 -27.13
CA LEU A 47 -5.68 14.33 -27.82
C LEU A 47 -6.33 15.22 -28.88
N GLN A 48 -5.84 16.43 -29.05
CA GLN A 48 -6.33 17.35 -30.11
C GLN A 48 -5.76 17.01 -31.50
N GLY A 49 -6.49 17.39 -32.56
CA GLY A 49 -6.01 17.33 -33.91
C GLY A 49 -6.24 16.02 -34.67
N PHE A 50 -6.91 15.07 -34.11
CA PHE A 50 -7.30 13.85 -34.83
C PHE A 50 -8.67 14.02 -35.47
N HIS A 51 -8.67 14.37 -36.77
CA HIS A 51 -9.87 14.52 -37.60
C HIS A 51 -9.77 13.57 -38.79
N ALA A 52 -10.72 12.68 -38.92
CA ALA A 52 -10.85 11.77 -40.04
C ALA A 52 -12.32 11.39 -40.20
N GLU A 53 -12.67 10.83 -41.35
CA GLU A 53 -14.04 10.34 -41.62
C GLU A 53 -14.46 9.25 -40.60
N HIS A 54 -13.51 8.45 -40.16
CA HIS A 54 -13.73 7.39 -39.16
C HIS A 54 -12.69 7.54 -38.03
N VAL A 55 -13.14 7.93 -36.85
CA VAL A 55 -12.29 8.06 -35.66
C VAL A 55 -12.84 7.18 -34.54
N LEU A 56 -11.96 6.41 -33.90
CA LEU A 56 -12.25 5.64 -32.69
C LEU A 56 -11.30 6.07 -31.58
N TYR A 57 -11.85 6.63 -30.51
CA TYR A 57 -11.12 6.82 -29.25
C TYR A 57 -11.36 5.61 -28.34
N ILE A 58 -10.29 5.05 -27.81
CA ILE A 58 -10.33 3.99 -26.80
C ILE A 58 -9.62 4.56 -25.58
N ILE A 59 -10.33 4.72 -24.47
CA ILE A 59 -9.81 5.23 -23.20
C ILE A 59 -9.84 4.06 -22.20
N ASP A 60 -8.67 3.56 -21.92
CA ASP A 60 -8.45 2.53 -20.89
C ASP A 60 -8.25 3.20 -19.53
N GLU A 61 -8.60 2.49 -18.45
CA GLU A 61 -8.57 3.03 -17.07
C GLU A 61 -9.38 4.35 -16.93
N ALA A 62 -10.53 4.44 -17.62
CA ALA A 62 -11.29 5.68 -17.81
C ALA A 62 -11.74 6.35 -16.50
N SER A 63 -11.96 5.57 -15.42
CA SER A 63 -12.30 6.10 -14.11
C SER A 63 -11.16 6.96 -13.50
N GLY A 64 -9.91 6.69 -13.89
CA GLY A 64 -8.73 7.45 -13.44
C GLY A 64 -8.47 8.73 -14.24
N VAL A 65 -9.01 8.84 -15.44
CA VAL A 65 -8.78 9.97 -16.34
C VAL A 65 -9.50 11.21 -15.85
N ARG A 66 -8.81 12.37 -15.87
CA ARG A 66 -9.40 13.66 -15.47
C ARG A 66 -10.40 14.15 -16.50
N ASP A 67 -11.48 14.80 -16.05
CA ASP A 67 -12.57 15.25 -16.92
C ASP A 67 -12.10 16.20 -18.03
N GLU A 68 -11.11 17.05 -17.77
CA GLU A 68 -10.48 17.96 -18.75
C GLU A 68 -9.94 17.22 -19.99
N ILE A 69 -9.56 15.96 -19.85
CA ILE A 69 -9.01 15.13 -20.94
C ILE A 69 -10.13 14.68 -21.90
N PHE A 70 -11.36 14.58 -21.41
CA PHE A 70 -12.50 14.21 -22.26
C PHE A 70 -13.01 15.33 -23.14
N GLU A 71 -12.75 16.62 -22.82
CA GLU A 71 -13.24 17.75 -23.61
C GLU A 71 -12.79 17.71 -25.07
N PRO A 72 -11.49 17.51 -25.42
CA PRO A 72 -11.07 17.37 -26.80
C PRO A 72 -11.68 16.16 -27.51
N VAL A 73 -11.88 15.05 -26.78
CA VAL A 73 -12.50 13.84 -27.33
C VAL A 73 -13.96 14.12 -27.69
N LEU A 74 -14.72 14.78 -26.81
CA LEU A 74 -16.10 15.18 -27.07
C LEU A 74 -16.20 16.11 -28.29
N GLY A 75 -15.26 17.06 -28.44
CA GLY A 75 -15.16 17.89 -29.61
C GLY A 75 -15.00 17.10 -30.91
N ALA A 76 -14.16 16.07 -30.90
CA ALA A 76 -13.92 15.19 -32.04
C ALA A 76 -15.12 14.28 -32.37
N LEU A 77 -15.95 13.93 -31.39
CA LEU A 77 -17.19 13.16 -31.59
C LEU A 77 -18.27 13.93 -32.36
N SER A 78 -18.10 15.24 -32.63
CA SER A 78 -18.97 16.00 -33.52
C SER A 78 -18.89 15.53 -34.97
N THR A 79 -17.82 14.83 -35.36
CA THR A 79 -17.67 14.24 -36.70
C THR A 79 -18.57 13.00 -36.82
N GLN A 80 -19.33 12.93 -37.93
CA GLN A 80 -20.20 11.80 -38.21
C GLN A 80 -19.38 10.49 -38.28
N GLY A 81 -19.79 9.49 -37.54
CA GLY A 81 -19.10 8.18 -37.49
C GLY A 81 -17.97 8.05 -36.43
N ALA A 82 -17.61 9.16 -35.76
CA ALA A 82 -16.67 9.10 -34.65
C ALA A 82 -17.29 8.29 -33.46
N LYS A 83 -16.44 7.50 -32.79
CA LYS A 83 -16.86 6.63 -31.69
C LYS A 83 -15.91 6.78 -30.50
N LEU A 84 -16.46 6.62 -29.29
CA LEU A 84 -15.74 6.56 -28.04
C LEU A 84 -16.02 5.23 -27.35
N VAL A 85 -14.97 4.52 -26.97
CA VAL A 85 -15.01 3.35 -26.08
C VAL A 85 -14.24 3.69 -24.82
N MET A 86 -14.86 3.49 -23.68
CA MET A 86 -14.26 3.66 -22.37
C MET A 86 -14.34 2.33 -21.62
N CYS A 87 -13.25 1.95 -20.98
CA CYS A 87 -13.20 0.78 -20.09
C CYS A 87 -12.37 1.07 -18.86
N GLY A 88 -12.59 0.35 -17.80
CA GLY A 88 -11.85 0.46 -16.55
C GLY A 88 -12.65 0.00 -15.34
N ASN A 89 -11.95 -0.18 -14.23
CA ASN A 89 -12.59 -0.45 -12.95
C ASN A 89 -13.33 0.80 -12.46
N PRO A 90 -14.55 0.67 -11.93
CA PRO A 90 -15.39 1.80 -11.50
C PRO A 90 -14.94 2.32 -10.12
N THR A 91 -13.81 3.01 -10.05
CA THR A 91 -13.14 3.37 -8.78
C THR A 91 -13.61 4.69 -8.16
N LYS A 92 -14.36 5.53 -8.90
CA LYS A 92 -14.83 6.85 -8.45
C LYS A 92 -16.32 6.98 -8.62
N ILE A 93 -16.97 7.68 -7.69
CA ILE A 93 -18.40 8.04 -7.71
C ILE A 93 -18.67 9.41 -8.34
N THR A 94 -17.71 9.97 -9.04
CA THR A 94 -17.79 11.25 -9.74
C THR A 94 -16.96 11.20 -11.01
N GLY A 95 -17.18 12.16 -11.91
CA GLY A 95 -16.41 12.34 -13.13
C GLY A 95 -17.06 11.69 -14.36
N PHE A 96 -16.44 11.92 -15.51
CA PHE A 96 -17.01 11.60 -16.82
C PHE A 96 -17.38 10.11 -16.96
N PHE A 97 -16.50 9.20 -16.52
CA PHE A 97 -16.77 7.76 -16.58
C PHE A 97 -17.93 7.34 -15.68
N TYR A 98 -18.01 7.87 -14.46
CA TYR A 98 -19.16 7.65 -13.57
C TYR A 98 -20.45 8.18 -14.19
N ASP A 99 -20.42 9.41 -14.72
CA ASP A 99 -21.57 10.05 -15.33
C ASP A 99 -22.10 9.27 -16.54
N SER A 100 -21.22 8.65 -17.33
CA SER A 100 -21.62 7.82 -18.48
C SER A 100 -22.42 6.57 -18.09
N HIS A 101 -22.34 6.13 -16.84
CA HIS A 101 -23.11 5.00 -16.29
C HIS A 101 -24.32 5.44 -15.46
N HIS A 102 -24.42 6.75 -15.11
CA HIS A 102 -25.46 7.30 -14.24
C HIS A 102 -26.26 8.41 -14.96
N LYS A 103 -25.97 9.68 -14.70
CA LYS A 103 -26.78 10.81 -15.20
C LYS A 103 -26.82 10.92 -16.73
N SER A 104 -25.77 10.47 -17.42
CA SER A 104 -25.66 10.51 -18.89
C SER A 104 -25.86 9.15 -19.54
N ARG A 105 -26.38 8.18 -18.79
CA ARG A 105 -26.54 6.78 -19.20
C ARG A 105 -27.24 6.58 -20.54
N GLU A 106 -28.18 7.45 -20.86
CA GLU A 106 -28.97 7.41 -22.11
C GLU A 106 -28.13 7.70 -23.36
N LEU A 107 -27.00 8.39 -23.20
CA LEU A 107 -26.08 8.74 -24.29
C LEU A 107 -25.08 7.62 -24.61
N TYR A 108 -24.98 6.60 -23.74
CA TYR A 108 -23.97 5.55 -23.80
C TYR A 108 -24.59 4.15 -23.83
N ASN A 109 -23.93 3.25 -24.54
CA ASN A 109 -24.18 1.81 -24.36
C ASN A 109 -23.31 1.29 -23.22
N ALA A 110 -23.73 1.58 -21.97
CA ALA A 110 -22.99 1.19 -20.79
C ALA A 110 -23.13 -0.32 -20.50
N MET A 111 -21.99 -1.00 -20.44
CA MET A 111 -21.91 -2.43 -20.16
C MET A 111 -21.32 -2.62 -18.76
N HIS A 112 -21.86 -3.57 -18.02
CA HIS A 112 -21.37 -3.99 -16.72
C HIS A 112 -20.89 -5.43 -16.85
N ILE A 113 -19.71 -5.73 -16.31
CA ILE A 113 -19.11 -7.06 -16.31
C ILE A 113 -18.80 -7.43 -14.86
N ASP A 114 -19.48 -8.46 -14.36
CA ASP A 114 -19.19 -9.07 -13.07
C ASP A 114 -18.08 -10.11 -13.23
N GLY A 115 -17.04 -10.02 -12.39
CA GLY A 115 -15.93 -10.97 -12.42
C GLY A 115 -16.35 -12.42 -12.12
N ARG A 116 -17.41 -12.61 -11.36
CA ARG A 116 -17.98 -13.94 -11.06
C ARG A 116 -18.50 -14.65 -12.30
N ASP A 117 -18.92 -13.89 -13.31
CA ASP A 117 -19.40 -14.42 -14.59
C ASP A 117 -18.27 -14.68 -15.61
N SER A 118 -17.05 -14.32 -15.25
CA SER A 118 -15.88 -14.43 -16.13
C SER A 118 -15.08 -15.71 -15.87
N SER A 119 -14.92 -16.54 -16.89
CA SER A 119 -14.04 -17.71 -16.82
C SER A 119 -12.54 -17.39 -16.69
N ARG A 120 -12.17 -16.10 -16.72
CA ARG A 120 -10.78 -15.64 -16.57
C ARG A 120 -10.44 -15.22 -15.14
N VAL A 121 -11.46 -15.05 -14.29
CA VAL A 121 -11.27 -14.71 -12.88
C VAL A 121 -11.20 -15.99 -12.07
N ASP A 122 -10.15 -16.13 -11.28
CA ASP A 122 -9.97 -17.28 -10.39
C ASP A 122 -10.95 -17.19 -9.21
N GLN A 123 -11.63 -18.28 -8.90
CA GLN A 123 -12.51 -18.37 -7.74
C GLN A 123 -11.77 -18.12 -6.43
N GLN A 124 -10.53 -18.59 -6.31
CA GLN A 124 -9.70 -18.36 -5.13
C GLN A 124 -9.44 -16.86 -4.90
N PHE A 125 -9.27 -16.08 -5.98
CA PHE A 125 -9.16 -14.62 -5.87
C PHE A 125 -10.44 -14.01 -5.28
N ILE A 126 -11.62 -14.42 -5.79
CA ILE A 126 -12.92 -13.93 -5.31
C ILE A 126 -13.09 -14.23 -3.82
N ASP A 127 -12.86 -15.50 -3.43
CA ASP A 127 -13.00 -15.96 -2.05
C ASP A 127 -12.06 -15.20 -1.12
N THR A 128 -10.83 -14.92 -1.57
CA THR A 128 -9.86 -14.14 -0.80
C THR A 128 -10.33 -12.69 -0.61
N ILE A 129 -10.86 -12.05 -1.65
CA ILE A 129 -11.39 -10.67 -1.53
C ILE A 129 -12.58 -10.64 -0.56
N ILE A 130 -13.48 -11.63 -0.62
CA ILE A 130 -14.61 -11.75 0.32
C ILE A 130 -14.11 -11.93 1.75
N ASP A 131 -13.15 -12.83 1.96
CA ASP A 131 -12.61 -13.13 3.29
C ASP A 131 -11.87 -11.93 3.90
N MET A 132 -11.11 -11.20 3.10
CA MET A 132 -10.33 -10.06 3.56
C MET A 132 -11.15 -8.78 3.77
N PHE A 133 -12.14 -8.51 2.92
CA PHE A 133 -12.84 -7.23 2.91
C PHE A 133 -14.35 -7.35 3.13
N GLY A 134 -14.92 -8.53 2.95
CA GLY A 134 -16.35 -8.77 2.94
C GLY A 134 -16.99 -8.51 1.57
N GLU A 135 -18.07 -9.22 1.28
CA GLU A 135 -18.81 -9.12 0.02
C GLU A 135 -19.50 -7.76 -0.17
N ASP A 136 -19.82 -7.06 0.92
CA ASP A 136 -20.44 -5.72 0.89
C ASP A 136 -19.43 -4.57 0.77
N SER A 137 -18.12 -4.85 0.77
CA SER A 137 -17.08 -3.83 0.72
C SER A 137 -16.95 -3.16 -0.64
N ASP A 138 -16.46 -1.92 -0.66
CA ASP A 138 -16.15 -1.23 -1.91
C ASP A 138 -15.03 -1.90 -2.70
N VAL A 139 -14.12 -2.63 -2.04
CA VAL A 139 -13.09 -3.43 -2.71
C VAL A 139 -13.72 -4.55 -3.52
N PHE A 140 -14.65 -5.31 -2.91
CA PHE A 140 -15.37 -6.37 -3.62
C PHE A 140 -16.18 -5.81 -4.77
N ARG A 141 -16.94 -4.72 -4.54
CA ARG A 141 -17.73 -4.06 -5.58
C ARG A 141 -16.89 -3.67 -6.79
N VAL A 142 -15.77 -3.01 -6.57
CA VAL A 142 -14.90 -2.50 -7.64
C VAL A 142 -14.12 -3.62 -8.33
N ARG A 143 -13.53 -4.54 -7.57
CA ARG A 143 -12.58 -5.54 -8.12
C ARG A 143 -13.25 -6.82 -8.61
N VAL A 144 -14.36 -7.20 -8.01
CA VAL A 144 -15.07 -8.46 -8.33
C VAL A 144 -16.37 -8.17 -9.03
N ALA A 145 -17.27 -7.43 -8.39
CA ALA A 145 -18.60 -7.19 -8.95
C ALA A 145 -18.60 -6.19 -10.13
N GLY A 146 -17.54 -5.43 -10.37
CA GLY A 146 -17.49 -4.40 -11.43
C GLY A 146 -18.44 -3.24 -11.19
N GLU A 147 -18.80 -2.99 -9.92
CA GLU A 147 -19.75 -1.95 -9.50
C GLU A 147 -19.03 -0.72 -8.93
N PHE A 148 -19.67 0.43 -9.07
CA PHE A 148 -19.17 1.65 -8.42
C PHE A 148 -19.27 1.56 -6.89
N PRO A 149 -18.35 2.20 -6.13
CA PRO A 149 -18.43 2.27 -4.67
C PRO A 149 -19.77 2.84 -4.20
N LYS A 150 -20.26 2.40 -3.03
CA LYS A 150 -21.55 2.87 -2.49
C LYS A 150 -21.47 4.30 -1.97
N ALA A 151 -20.35 4.68 -1.37
CA ALA A 151 -20.18 5.99 -0.76
C ALA A 151 -18.73 6.30 -0.38
N LEU A 152 -18.52 7.06 0.69
CA LEU A 152 -17.23 7.47 1.23
C LEU A 152 -16.31 6.29 1.57
N PRO A 153 -14.98 6.48 1.51
CA PRO A 153 -14.01 5.44 1.85
C PRO A 153 -14.31 4.79 3.21
N ASP A 154 -14.37 3.47 3.25
CA ASP A 154 -14.52 2.71 4.49
C ASP A 154 -13.23 2.74 5.33
N SER A 155 -13.36 2.40 6.61
CA SER A 155 -12.20 2.21 7.46
C SER A 155 -11.33 1.06 6.93
N PHE A 156 -10.01 1.29 6.85
CA PHE A 156 -9.07 0.29 6.36
C PHE A 156 -8.97 -0.92 7.29
N ILE A 157 -9.00 -0.67 8.59
CA ILE A 157 -9.04 -1.71 9.63
C ILE A 157 -10.39 -1.57 10.37
N PRO A 158 -11.29 -2.57 10.32
CA PRO A 158 -12.52 -2.55 11.08
C PRO A 158 -12.25 -2.42 12.58
N MET A 159 -13.00 -1.56 13.26
CA MET A 159 -12.85 -1.30 14.71
C MET A 159 -12.97 -2.60 15.53
N GLU A 160 -13.93 -3.46 15.17
CA GLU A 160 -14.13 -4.76 15.81
C GLU A 160 -12.85 -5.63 15.82
N TRP A 161 -12.02 -5.54 14.78
CA TRP A 161 -10.78 -6.33 14.73
C TRP A 161 -9.74 -5.80 15.71
N ALA A 162 -9.61 -4.47 15.81
CA ALA A 162 -8.68 -3.84 16.75
C ALA A 162 -9.12 -4.06 18.21
N GLU A 163 -10.42 -3.90 18.51
CA GLU A 163 -10.99 -4.17 19.83
C GLU A 163 -10.77 -5.63 20.22
N ARG A 164 -11.18 -6.57 19.37
CA ARG A 164 -10.97 -8.00 19.62
C ARG A 164 -9.51 -8.35 19.87
N ALA A 165 -8.58 -7.80 19.11
CA ALA A 165 -7.16 -8.04 19.29
C ALA A 165 -6.61 -7.44 20.58
N SER A 166 -7.17 -6.31 21.04
CA SER A 166 -6.79 -5.69 22.31
C SER A 166 -7.36 -6.39 23.55
N GLU A 167 -8.47 -7.11 23.41
CA GLU A 167 -9.13 -7.88 24.48
C GLU A 167 -8.71 -9.35 24.51
N ALA A 168 -8.04 -9.85 23.46
CA ALA A 168 -7.59 -11.23 23.39
C ALA A 168 -6.63 -11.58 24.54
N GLU A 169 -6.58 -12.84 24.91
CA GLU A 169 -5.56 -13.32 25.86
C GLU A 169 -4.17 -13.17 25.25
N ALA A 170 -3.21 -12.74 26.06
CA ALA A 170 -1.83 -12.65 25.63
C ALA A 170 -1.27 -14.07 25.38
N PRO A 171 -0.60 -14.31 24.24
CA PRO A 171 0.08 -15.57 24.03
C PRO A 171 1.20 -15.74 25.06
N GLU A 172 1.39 -16.96 25.56
CA GLU A 172 2.56 -17.28 26.38
C GLU A 172 3.81 -17.32 25.50
N ILE A 173 4.69 -16.35 25.68
CA ILE A 173 5.98 -16.27 24.99
C ILE A 173 7.07 -16.28 26.07
N GLU A 174 7.48 -17.47 26.49
CA GLU A 174 8.57 -17.63 27.46
C GLU A 174 9.93 -17.19 26.83
N ARG A 175 10.14 -17.54 25.58
CA ARG A 175 11.38 -17.27 24.83
C ARG A 175 11.02 -16.81 23.44
N ALA A 176 11.03 -15.49 23.23
CA ALA A 176 10.82 -14.94 21.90
C ALA A 176 12.01 -15.25 20.97
N ALA A 177 11.72 -15.59 19.73
CA ALA A 177 12.74 -15.72 18.69
C ALA A 177 13.14 -14.35 18.14
N ARG A 178 12.19 -13.38 18.14
CA ARG A 178 12.41 -12.05 17.58
C ARG A 178 11.63 -10.97 18.32
N VAL A 179 12.25 -9.82 18.50
CA VAL A 179 11.60 -8.58 18.94
C VAL A 179 11.74 -7.53 17.86
N ASP A 180 10.62 -7.06 17.36
CA ASP A 180 10.53 -5.95 16.40
C ASP A 180 10.17 -4.67 17.14
N ILE A 181 10.90 -3.58 16.92
CA ILE A 181 10.64 -2.27 17.50
C ILE A 181 10.42 -1.29 16.35
N GLY A 182 9.16 -0.87 16.15
CA GLY A 182 8.83 0.19 15.18
C GLY A 182 8.95 1.56 15.82
N ILE A 183 9.62 2.49 15.16
CA ILE A 183 9.85 3.86 15.63
C ILE A 183 9.30 4.85 14.61
N ASP A 184 8.17 5.50 14.94
CA ASP A 184 7.63 6.66 14.24
C ASP A 184 8.14 7.94 14.90
N VAL A 185 8.83 8.81 14.15
CA VAL A 185 9.51 10.00 14.66
C VAL A 185 8.75 11.26 14.26
N ALA A 186 8.14 11.92 15.23
CA ALA A 186 7.42 13.17 15.02
C ALA A 186 8.29 14.41 15.19
N ARG A 187 7.90 15.49 14.48
CA ARG A 187 8.42 16.85 14.69
C ARG A 187 7.76 17.52 15.89
N TYR A 188 8.33 18.68 16.27
CA TYR A 188 7.67 19.59 17.22
C TYR A 188 6.25 19.94 16.73
N GLY A 189 5.26 19.73 17.59
CA GLY A 189 3.84 19.95 17.29
C GLY A 189 2.95 18.99 18.06
N ASP A 190 1.75 18.74 17.54
CA ASP A 190 0.73 17.88 18.16
C ASP A 190 0.99 16.37 17.91
N ASP A 191 1.90 16.02 17.02
CA ASP A 191 2.25 14.64 16.70
C ASP A 191 3.22 14.07 17.76
N SER A 192 3.15 12.77 18.01
CA SER A 192 3.95 12.07 19.03
C SER A 192 4.97 11.15 18.38
N SER A 193 6.19 11.10 18.93
CA SER A 193 7.11 10.01 18.60
C SER A 193 6.71 8.76 19.37
N VAL A 194 6.64 7.62 18.69
CA VAL A 194 6.17 6.36 19.26
C VAL A 194 7.19 5.24 19.01
N LEU A 195 7.50 4.48 20.06
CA LEU A 195 8.26 3.25 19.99
C LEU A 195 7.31 2.08 20.30
N SER A 196 7.08 1.19 19.34
CA SER A 196 6.16 0.07 19.47
C SER A 196 6.90 -1.26 19.41
N PRO A 197 7.12 -1.92 20.55
CA PRO A 197 7.75 -3.24 20.60
C PRO A 197 6.72 -4.36 20.34
N VAL A 198 7.10 -5.35 19.54
CA VAL A 198 6.29 -6.52 19.20
C VAL A 198 7.14 -7.79 19.28
N LEU A 199 6.67 -8.79 20.02
CA LEU A 199 7.32 -10.07 20.18
C LEU A 199 6.75 -11.08 19.17
N ASP A 200 7.63 -11.75 18.41
CA ASP A 200 7.32 -12.79 17.41
C ASP A 200 6.19 -12.43 16.44
N LYS A 201 5.94 -11.13 16.22
CA LYS A 201 4.78 -10.59 15.49
C LYS A 201 3.42 -11.04 16.04
N LYS A 202 3.40 -11.54 17.28
CA LYS A 202 2.20 -12.07 17.94
C LYS A 202 1.72 -11.25 19.13
N LEU A 203 2.61 -10.56 19.80
CA LEU A 203 2.31 -9.80 21.01
C LEU A 203 2.91 -8.41 20.94
N GLN A 204 2.04 -7.39 20.86
CA GLN A 204 2.45 -6.01 21.07
C GLN A 204 2.56 -5.74 22.57
N GLU A 205 3.73 -5.37 23.01
CA GLU A 205 3.98 -4.84 24.35
C GLU A 205 3.60 -3.36 24.41
N GLN A 206 3.61 -2.77 25.63
CA GLN A 206 3.22 -1.38 25.82
C GLN A 206 4.04 -0.42 24.97
N PRO A 207 3.42 0.34 24.04
CA PRO A 207 4.10 1.36 23.28
C PRO A 207 4.56 2.51 24.16
N GLU A 208 5.74 3.04 23.90
CA GLU A 208 6.25 4.25 24.55
C GLU A 208 5.94 5.47 23.69
N VAL A 209 5.17 6.42 24.22
CA VAL A 209 4.72 7.63 23.51
C VAL A 209 5.43 8.85 24.09
N TYR A 210 6.02 9.66 23.23
CA TYR A 210 6.81 10.80 23.63
C TYR A 210 6.40 12.06 22.87
N HIS A 211 6.34 13.19 23.58
CA HIS A 211 6.03 14.50 23.02
C HIS A 211 7.25 15.42 23.14
N HIS A 212 7.44 16.29 22.15
CA HIS A 212 8.44 17.37 22.18
C HIS A 212 9.90 16.93 22.44
N ASN A 213 10.31 15.76 21.92
CA ASN A 213 11.68 15.30 22.05
C ASN A 213 12.53 15.73 20.85
N ASP A 214 13.80 15.99 21.09
CA ASP A 214 14.78 16.04 20.02
C ASP A 214 15.23 14.62 19.61
N THR A 215 15.91 14.52 18.46
CA THR A 215 16.36 13.23 17.90
C THR A 215 17.39 12.54 18.80
N MET A 216 18.22 13.28 19.53
CA MET A 216 19.24 12.73 20.43
C MET A 216 18.59 12.13 21.69
N GLU A 217 17.62 12.83 22.27
CA GLU A 217 16.83 12.32 23.41
C GLU A 217 16.06 11.07 23.03
N LEU A 218 15.39 11.08 21.86
CA LEU A 218 14.65 9.95 21.36
C LEU A 218 15.56 8.74 21.07
N SER A 219 16.74 8.96 20.48
CA SER A 219 17.75 7.91 20.29
C SER A 219 18.18 7.28 21.63
N GLY A 220 18.38 8.11 22.67
CA GLY A 220 18.67 7.62 24.02
C GLY A 220 17.55 6.76 24.62
N LYS A 221 16.28 7.09 24.32
CA LYS A 221 15.11 6.28 24.71
C LYS A 221 15.07 4.97 23.95
N ALA A 222 15.31 5.00 22.63
CA ALA A 222 15.40 3.80 21.81
C ALA A 222 16.51 2.85 22.28
N VAL A 223 17.71 3.36 22.59
CA VAL A 223 18.80 2.55 23.15
C VAL A 223 18.38 1.86 24.45
N ARG A 224 17.69 2.57 25.36
CA ARG A 224 17.19 1.95 26.60
C ARG A 224 16.17 0.85 26.33
N LEU A 225 15.26 1.06 25.39
CA LEU A 225 14.27 0.08 24.99
C LEU A 225 14.93 -1.16 24.38
N ILE A 226 15.88 -0.99 23.45
CA ILE A 226 16.67 -2.07 22.85
C ILE A 226 17.34 -2.91 23.93
N LYS A 227 18.10 -2.28 24.85
CA LYS A 227 18.79 -2.98 25.94
C LYS A 227 17.81 -3.70 26.85
N ARG A 228 16.66 -3.10 27.19
CA ARG A 228 15.62 -3.73 28.01
C ARG A 228 15.13 -5.03 27.38
N TYR A 229 14.77 -5.04 26.10
CA TYR A 229 14.30 -6.25 25.43
C TYR A 229 15.41 -7.24 25.15
N ALA A 230 16.61 -6.78 24.82
CA ALA A 230 17.76 -7.68 24.66
C ALA A 230 18.11 -8.45 25.94
N LEU A 231 17.85 -7.89 27.12
CA LEU A 231 18.05 -8.58 28.40
C LEU A 231 16.83 -9.39 28.86
N ALA A 232 15.61 -8.91 28.56
CA ALA A 232 14.37 -9.62 28.92
C ALA A 232 14.12 -10.84 28.02
N GLN A 233 14.54 -10.78 26.77
CA GLN A 233 14.44 -11.84 25.76
C GLN A 233 15.85 -12.14 25.19
N PRO A 234 16.74 -12.77 25.99
CA PRO A 234 18.17 -12.84 25.65
C PRO A 234 18.48 -13.74 24.45
N TRP A 235 17.55 -14.57 24.00
CA TRP A 235 17.69 -15.39 22.79
C TRP A 235 17.09 -14.78 21.54
N ALA A 236 16.34 -13.66 21.68
CA ALA A 236 15.69 -13.01 20.55
C ALA A 236 16.68 -12.19 19.71
N GLU A 237 16.45 -12.19 18.42
CA GLU A 237 16.98 -11.16 17.51
C GLU A 237 16.20 -9.86 17.73
N ILE A 238 16.90 -8.73 17.75
CA ILE A 238 16.25 -7.41 17.89
C ILE A 238 16.31 -6.68 16.55
N HIS A 239 15.15 -6.34 16.01
CA HIS A 239 15.00 -5.58 14.79
C HIS A 239 14.37 -4.22 15.09
N VAL A 240 15.06 -3.15 14.78
CA VAL A 240 14.61 -1.76 14.99
C VAL A 240 14.31 -1.14 13.64
N LYS A 241 13.08 -0.76 13.38
CA LYS A 241 12.59 -0.24 12.11
C LYS A 241 12.16 1.21 12.29
N ILE A 242 12.74 2.12 11.55
CA ILE A 242 12.63 3.55 11.77
C ILE A 242 12.09 4.22 10.51
N ASP A 243 11.04 5.05 10.66
CA ASP A 243 10.59 5.92 9.56
C ASP A 243 11.63 7.01 9.28
N CYS A 244 12.27 6.92 8.12
CA CYS A 244 13.30 7.86 7.68
C CYS A 244 12.79 8.90 6.67
N ASP A 245 11.47 9.06 6.51
CA ASP A 245 10.88 10.13 5.68
C ASP A 245 10.92 11.51 6.37
N GLY A 246 12.00 11.83 7.06
CA GLY A 246 12.14 13.12 7.72
C GLY A 246 13.13 13.12 8.86
N LEU A 247 12.69 13.42 10.08
CA LEU A 247 13.58 13.51 11.27
C LEU A 247 14.13 12.15 11.72
N GLY A 248 13.48 11.07 11.34
CA GLY A 248 13.90 9.71 11.70
C GLY A 248 15.28 9.34 11.19
N VAL A 249 15.75 9.95 10.09
CA VAL A 249 17.13 9.77 9.60
C VAL A 249 18.15 10.09 10.72
N GLY A 250 17.93 11.18 11.48
CA GLY A 250 18.85 11.53 12.59
C GLY A 250 18.81 10.52 13.74
N VAL A 251 17.68 9.86 13.98
CA VAL A 251 17.58 8.76 14.96
C VAL A 251 18.26 7.51 14.42
N PHE A 252 18.04 7.18 13.15
CA PHE A 252 18.66 6.05 12.45
C PHE A 252 20.19 6.17 12.48
N ASP A 253 20.76 7.29 11.99
CA ASP A 253 22.19 7.54 11.97
C ASP A 253 22.80 7.38 13.37
N ARG A 254 22.13 7.96 14.39
CA ARG A 254 22.63 7.89 15.76
C ARG A 254 22.58 6.46 16.32
N LEU A 255 21.55 5.69 16.01
CA LEU A 255 21.48 4.28 16.44
C LEU A 255 22.53 3.43 15.71
N MET A 256 22.78 3.68 14.43
CA MET A 256 23.86 3.03 13.68
C MET A 256 25.23 3.32 14.26
N GLU A 257 25.54 4.57 14.66
CA GLU A 257 26.76 4.92 15.35
C GLU A 257 26.94 4.18 16.68
N LEU A 258 25.84 3.96 17.41
CA LEU A 258 25.86 3.34 18.74
C LEU A 258 25.72 1.81 18.71
N ARG A 259 25.44 1.21 17.54
CA ARG A 259 25.09 -0.19 17.40
C ARG A 259 26.10 -1.13 18.04
N ASP A 260 27.38 -0.98 17.69
CA ASP A 260 28.43 -1.87 18.18
C ASP A 260 28.65 -1.72 19.70
N GLN A 261 28.55 -0.51 20.21
CA GLN A 261 28.59 -0.24 21.66
C GLN A 261 27.41 -0.88 22.40
N ILE A 262 26.19 -0.81 21.83
CA ILE A 262 25.00 -1.45 22.41
C ILE A 262 25.20 -2.96 22.48
N VAL A 263 25.70 -3.56 21.37
CA VAL A 263 25.93 -5.02 21.27
C VAL A 263 26.98 -5.45 22.31
N GLU A 264 28.11 -4.73 22.42
CA GLU A 264 29.17 -5.02 23.40
C GLU A 264 28.65 -4.94 24.83
N GLU A 265 27.98 -3.83 25.20
CA GLU A 265 27.46 -3.64 26.57
C GLU A 265 26.39 -4.66 26.94
N VAL A 266 25.53 -5.07 26.01
CA VAL A 266 24.51 -6.12 26.27
C VAL A 266 25.16 -7.48 26.42
N ASN A 267 26.12 -7.84 25.56
CA ASN A 267 26.83 -9.11 25.62
C ASN A 267 27.60 -9.23 26.93
N ASP A 268 28.32 -8.19 27.37
CA ASP A 268 28.99 -8.14 28.67
C ASP A 268 28.03 -8.37 29.84
N GLN A 269 26.80 -7.86 29.76
CA GLN A 269 25.78 -8.09 30.78
C GLN A 269 25.23 -9.51 30.72
N ARG A 270 24.96 -10.06 29.52
CA ARG A 270 24.52 -11.45 29.32
C ARG A 270 25.57 -12.44 29.85
N ASP A 271 26.83 -12.23 29.54
CA ASP A 271 27.94 -13.08 30.01
C ASP A 271 28.00 -13.15 31.54
N ARG A 272 27.74 -12.03 32.22
CA ARG A 272 27.65 -12.01 33.70
C ARG A 272 26.38 -12.71 34.23
N LEU A 273 25.24 -12.49 33.59
CA LEU A 273 23.96 -13.06 34.02
C LEU A 273 23.86 -14.57 33.80
N PHE A 274 24.51 -15.08 32.75
CA PHE A 274 24.45 -16.46 32.30
C PHE A 274 25.79 -17.21 32.47
N ALA A 275 26.73 -16.68 33.30
CA ALA A 275 28.07 -17.26 33.49
C ALA A 275 28.06 -18.75 33.92
N ASP A 276 27.06 -19.15 34.69
CA ASP A 276 26.90 -20.51 35.19
C ASP A 276 25.76 -21.29 34.49
N SER A 277 25.23 -20.77 33.38
CA SER A 277 24.13 -21.39 32.63
C SER A 277 24.65 -22.52 31.74
N GLU A 278 23.90 -23.65 31.74
CA GLU A 278 24.15 -24.74 30.79
C GLU A 278 23.70 -24.42 29.36
N ASP A 279 22.77 -23.43 29.18
CA ASP A 279 22.26 -22.96 27.92
C ASP A 279 22.37 -21.40 27.87
N PRO A 280 23.58 -20.84 27.67
CA PRO A 280 23.73 -19.39 27.57
C PRO A 280 23.13 -18.84 26.24
N PRO A 281 22.56 -17.65 26.26
CA PRO A 281 22.04 -17.04 25.03
C PRO A 281 23.18 -16.75 24.03
N PRO A 282 22.89 -16.72 22.73
CA PRO A 282 23.86 -16.30 21.72
C PRO A 282 24.19 -14.80 21.88
N PRO A 283 25.28 -14.33 21.28
CA PRO A 283 25.54 -12.90 21.17
C PRO A 283 24.33 -12.16 20.60
N LEU A 284 24.11 -10.93 21.06
CA LEU A 284 23.00 -10.10 20.57
C LEU A 284 23.08 -9.90 19.06
N SER A 285 22.04 -10.34 18.36
CA SER A 285 21.75 -9.93 16.98
C SER A 285 20.90 -8.67 17.01
N LEU A 286 21.47 -7.54 16.58
CA LEU A 286 20.80 -6.25 16.50
C LEU A 286 20.82 -5.75 15.06
N GLU A 287 19.65 -5.63 14.44
CA GLU A 287 19.43 -5.07 13.13
C GLU A 287 18.72 -3.72 13.25
N ILE A 288 19.22 -2.70 12.57
CA ILE A 288 18.61 -1.37 12.49
C ILE A 288 18.26 -1.11 11.03
N VAL A 289 16.97 -0.93 10.75
CA VAL A 289 16.42 -0.91 9.40
C VAL A 289 15.81 0.45 9.12
N GLU A 290 16.25 1.03 8.02
CA GLU A 290 15.65 2.24 7.44
C GLU A 290 14.34 1.88 6.73
N CYS A 291 13.25 2.59 7.03
CA CYS A 291 11.96 2.43 6.39
C CYS A 291 11.44 3.75 5.83
N HIS A 292 10.70 3.68 4.74
CA HIS A 292 10.12 4.84 4.07
C HIS A 292 8.63 4.62 3.79
N PHE A 293 7.77 5.42 4.39
CA PHE A 293 6.32 5.38 4.11
C PHE A 293 5.98 5.81 2.68
N GLY A 294 6.80 6.72 2.12
CA GLY A 294 6.69 7.19 0.74
C GLY A 294 7.24 6.22 -0.33
N GLY A 295 7.81 5.09 0.06
CA GLY A 295 8.41 4.12 -0.84
C GLY A 295 7.42 3.44 -1.81
N GLU A 296 7.94 2.59 -2.68
CA GLU A 296 7.13 1.85 -3.65
C GLU A 296 6.16 0.89 -2.97
N GLY A 297 4.99 0.70 -3.59
CA GLY A 297 3.99 -0.27 -3.17
C GLY A 297 4.27 -1.67 -3.70
N GLY A 298 3.29 -2.54 -3.57
CA GLY A 298 3.35 -3.92 -4.01
C GLY A 298 2.38 -4.80 -3.21
N THR A 299 2.66 -6.09 -3.14
CA THR A 299 1.90 -7.08 -2.37
C THR A 299 2.63 -7.41 -1.07
N ILE A 300 1.89 -7.85 -0.03
CA ILE A 300 2.50 -8.29 1.25
C ILE A 300 3.26 -9.61 1.06
N SER A 301 2.77 -10.48 0.17
CA SER A 301 3.40 -11.73 -0.24
C SER A 301 3.10 -12.01 -1.71
N ASP A 302 3.84 -12.94 -2.31
CA ASP A 302 3.66 -13.32 -3.72
C ASP A 302 2.25 -13.87 -4.03
N ASP A 303 1.61 -14.48 -3.04
CA ASP A 303 0.27 -15.04 -3.16
C ASP A 303 -0.85 -14.06 -2.75
N ASP A 304 -0.49 -12.83 -2.31
CA ASP A 304 -1.48 -11.82 -1.92
C ASP A 304 -2.09 -11.16 -3.17
N PRO A 305 -3.42 -11.27 -3.37
CA PRO A 305 -4.09 -10.63 -4.50
C PRO A 305 -4.20 -9.11 -4.37
N ILE A 306 -3.81 -8.55 -3.21
CA ILE A 306 -3.94 -7.13 -2.91
C ILE A 306 -2.64 -6.42 -3.23
N ASP A 307 -2.73 -5.48 -4.16
CA ASP A 307 -1.64 -4.58 -4.52
C ASP A 307 -1.85 -3.21 -3.84
N TYR A 308 -0.84 -2.74 -3.14
CA TYR A 308 -0.84 -1.47 -2.43
C TYR A 308 -0.11 -0.41 -3.25
N GLN A 309 -0.61 0.82 -3.20
CA GLN A 309 -0.08 1.94 -3.99
C GLN A 309 1.35 2.34 -3.57
N ASN A 310 1.66 2.23 -2.28
CA ASN A 310 2.93 2.64 -1.68
C ASN A 310 3.28 1.81 -0.43
N SER A 311 4.47 2.00 0.11
CA SER A 311 4.94 1.34 1.33
C SER A 311 4.02 1.56 2.53
N THR A 312 3.38 2.74 2.66
CA THR A 312 2.36 2.97 3.71
C THR A 312 1.27 1.90 3.64
N GLY A 313 0.78 1.63 2.43
CA GLY A 313 -0.22 0.58 2.21
C GLY A 313 0.28 -0.79 2.62
N LEU A 314 1.50 -1.16 2.24
CA LEU A 314 2.12 -2.44 2.61
C LEU A 314 2.27 -2.61 4.11
N MET A 315 2.83 -1.61 4.80
CA MET A 315 3.06 -1.66 6.25
C MET A 315 1.73 -1.77 7.02
N TRP A 316 0.74 -0.96 6.67
CA TRP A 316 -0.59 -1.03 7.27
C TRP A 316 -1.36 -2.29 6.86
N GLY A 317 -1.10 -2.80 5.66
CA GLY A 317 -1.61 -4.09 5.20
C GLY A 317 -1.16 -5.24 6.10
N ALA A 318 0.11 -5.25 6.53
CA ALA A 318 0.62 -6.24 7.48
C ALA A 318 -0.12 -6.19 8.83
N VAL A 319 -0.41 -4.98 9.36
CA VAL A 319 -1.24 -4.83 10.56
C VAL A 319 -2.65 -5.39 10.33
N ARG A 320 -3.27 -4.99 9.22
CA ARG A 320 -4.61 -5.43 8.86
C ARG A 320 -4.70 -6.96 8.78
N GLU A 321 -3.73 -7.58 8.11
CA GLU A 321 -3.66 -9.02 7.95
C GLU A 321 -3.48 -9.74 9.29
N ALA A 322 -2.58 -9.25 10.15
CA ALA A 322 -2.38 -9.81 11.49
C ALA A 322 -3.64 -9.73 12.37
N LEU A 323 -4.41 -8.63 12.26
CA LEU A 323 -5.68 -8.46 12.98
C LEU A 323 -6.80 -9.33 12.38
N ARG A 324 -6.84 -9.47 11.05
CA ARG A 324 -7.79 -10.34 10.35
C ARG A 324 -7.62 -11.81 10.75
N THR A 325 -6.38 -12.28 10.68
CA THR A 325 -6.02 -13.68 10.99
C THR A 325 -5.96 -13.98 12.50
N LYS A 326 -6.19 -12.96 13.35
CA LYS A 326 -6.11 -13.08 14.81
C LYS A 326 -4.74 -13.54 15.30
N SER A 327 -3.68 -13.26 14.55
CA SER A 327 -2.31 -13.66 14.88
C SER A 327 -1.60 -12.67 15.80
N LEU A 328 -2.16 -11.46 15.99
CA LEU A 328 -1.60 -10.40 16.82
C LEU A 328 -2.51 -10.07 18.00
N LYS A 329 -1.96 -10.07 19.20
CA LYS A 329 -2.52 -9.47 20.41
C LYS A 329 -2.01 -8.02 20.49
N LEU A 330 -2.92 -7.04 20.56
CA LEU A 330 -2.58 -5.63 20.75
C LEU A 330 -2.47 -5.28 22.24
N TRP A 331 -1.60 -4.32 22.55
CA TRP A 331 -1.71 -3.59 23.81
C TRP A 331 -3.03 -2.80 23.83
N TYR A 332 -3.77 -2.87 24.94
CA TYR A 332 -5.04 -2.14 25.08
C TYR A 332 -4.77 -0.64 25.25
N ASP A 333 -5.22 0.15 24.30
CA ASP A 333 -5.17 1.61 24.33
C ASP A 333 -6.25 2.17 23.39
N ASP A 334 -7.20 2.94 23.95
CA ASP A 334 -8.34 3.49 23.19
C ASP A 334 -7.88 4.42 22.04
N LYS A 335 -6.78 5.16 22.25
CA LYS A 335 -6.24 6.05 21.23
C LYS A 335 -5.66 5.22 20.06
N GLN A 336 -4.94 4.13 20.36
CA GLN A 336 -4.42 3.22 19.34
C GLN A 336 -5.54 2.55 18.55
N ILE A 337 -6.57 2.02 19.23
CA ILE A 337 -7.76 1.42 18.58
C ILE A 337 -8.42 2.44 17.66
N SER A 338 -8.62 3.68 18.14
CA SER A 338 -9.17 4.77 17.34
C SER A 338 -8.30 5.11 16.12
N GLN A 339 -6.97 5.20 16.29
CA GLN A 339 -6.05 5.49 15.18
C GLN A 339 -6.09 4.41 14.11
N LEU A 340 -6.10 3.13 14.52
CA LEU A 340 -6.16 1.99 13.58
C LEU A 340 -7.47 1.96 12.80
N SER A 341 -8.60 2.23 13.48
CA SER A 341 -9.93 2.08 12.88
C SER A 341 -10.43 3.30 12.11
N ASN A 342 -9.85 4.48 12.30
CA ASN A 342 -10.32 5.71 11.64
C ASN A 342 -9.61 6.02 10.31
N ARG A 343 -8.52 5.36 9.98
CA ARG A 343 -7.82 5.55 8.70
C ARG A 343 -8.63 4.93 7.58
N LYS A 344 -8.94 5.72 6.57
CA LYS A 344 -9.73 5.30 5.42
C LYS A 344 -8.84 4.83 4.27
N TYR A 345 -9.45 4.19 3.29
CA TYR A 345 -8.78 3.79 2.06
C TYR A 345 -9.67 3.99 0.84
N VAL A 346 -9.06 3.99 -0.33
CA VAL A 346 -9.74 3.96 -1.62
C VAL A 346 -9.05 2.93 -2.52
N VAL A 347 -9.80 2.40 -3.47
CA VAL A 347 -9.22 1.64 -4.58
C VAL A 347 -8.98 2.64 -5.71
N ASN A 348 -7.71 2.83 -6.10
CA ASN A 348 -7.37 3.77 -7.16
C ASN A 348 -7.69 3.21 -8.57
N SER A 349 -7.47 4.02 -9.62
CA SER A 349 -7.78 3.63 -11.00
C SER A 349 -7.02 2.39 -11.49
N ALA A 350 -5.84 2.13 -10.94
CA ALA A 350 -5.05 0.93 -11.23
C ALA A 350 -5.49 -0.30 -10.41
N GLY A 351 -6.56 -0.18 -9.61
CA GLY A 351 -7.03 -1.25 -8.75
C GLY A 351 -6.21 -1.46 -7.47
N LYS A 352 -5.26 -0.57 -7.18
CA LYS A 352 -4.43 -0.65 -5.97
C LYS A 352 -5.10 0.01 -4.78
N ILE A 353 -4.82 -0.50 -3.59
CA ILE A 353 -5.24 0.12 -2.33
C ILE A 353 -4.37 1.35 -2.06
N GLU A 354 -5.02 2.48 -1.86
CA GLU A 354 -4.39 3.74 -1.43
C GLU A 354 -4.99 4.17 -0.10
N LEU A 355 -4.16 4.29 0.93
CA LEU A 355 -4.60 4.75 2.24
C LEU A 355 -4.77 6.27 2.29
N GLU A 356 -5.70 6.70 3.13
CA GLU A 356 -5.91 8.12 3.42
C GLU A 356 -4.64 8.76 3.95
N LYS A 357 -4.29 9.92 3.38
CA LYS A 357 -3.11 10.69 3.81
C LYS A 357 -3.34 11.35 5.17
N LYS A 358 -2.26 11.49 5.97
CA LYS A 358 -2.31 12.16 7.30
C LYS A 358 -2.97 13.55 7.24
N GLU A 359 -2.71 14.32 6.18
CA GLU A 359 -3.32 15.65 5.99
C GLU A 359 -4.85 15.59 5.80
N ALA A 360 -5.36 14.54 5.16
CA ALA A 360 -6.80 14.34 5.00
C ALA A 360 -7.45 13.93 6.32
N MET A 361 -6.80 13.07 7.11
CA MET A 361 -7.23 12.73 8.47
C MET A 361 -7.31 13.99 9.35
N LYS A 362 -6.27 14.82 9.35
CA LYS A 362 -6.22 16.11 10.09
C LYS A 362 -7.36 17.06 9.68
N LYS A 363 -7.71 17.14 8.38
CA LYS A 363 -8.85 17.92 7.88
C LYS A 363 -10.21 17.42 8.40
N ARG A 364 -10.31 16.13 8.74
CA ARG A 364 -11.48 15.53 9.39
C ARG A 364 -11.48 15.70 10.91
N GLY A 365 -10.52 16.42 11.48
CA GLY A 365 -10.40 16.64 12.93
C GLY A 365 -9.75 15.45 13.68
N LEU A 366 -9.08 14.54 12.99
CA LEU A 366 -8.39 13.43 13.61
C LEU A 366 -6.91 13.77 13.84
N SER A 367 -6.33 13.20 14.90
CA SER A 367 -4.88 13.26 15.13
C SER A 367 -4.13 12.36 14.13
N SER A 368 -2.82 12.58 14.01
CA SER A 368 -1.92 11.67 13.30
C SER A 368 -2.00 10.25 13.89
N PRO A 369 -1.93 9.18 13.08
CA PRO A 369 -2.02 7.81 13.56
C PRO A 369 -0.66 7.26 14.03
N ASP A 370 0.07 8.02 14.85
CA ASP A 370 1.46 7.75 15.23
C ASP A 370 1.67 6.36 15.87
N MET A 371 0.72 5.92 16.74
CA MET A 371 0.77 4.56 17.32
C MET A 371 0.50 3.48 16.27
N GLY A 372 -0.40 3.75 15.32
CA GLY A 372 -0.67 2.87 14.19
C GLY A 372 0.53 2.76 13.24
N ASP A 373 1.20 3.89 12.95
CA ASP A 373 2.37 3.92 12.07
C ASP A 373 3.57 3.20 12.72
N ALA A 374 3.81 3.41 14.03
CA ALA A 374 4.86 2.68 14.75
C ALA A 374 4.60 1.16 14.79
N LEU A 375 3.35 0.74 14.98
CA LEU A 375 2.97 -0.67 14.91
C LEU A 375 3.16 -1.23 13.48
N ALA A 376 2.81 -0.46 12.46
CA ALA A 376 2.97 -0.84 11.06
C ALA A 376 4.44 -1.05 10.70
N LEU A 377 5.33 -0.18 11.18
CA LEU A 377 6.78 -0.37 11.06
C LEU A 377 7.24 -1.66 11.75
N ALA A 378 6.80 -1.91 12.99
CA ALA A 378 7.20 -3.12 13.72
C ALA A 378 6.82 -4.41 13.00
N LEU A 379 5.62 -4.46 12.37
CA LEU A 379 5.14 -5.66 11.67
C LEU A 379 5.68 -5.80 10.25
N HIS A 380 6.15 -4.72 9.64
CA HIS A 380 6.69 -4.74 8.28
C HIS A 380 8.01 -5.52 8.22
N ASP A 381 8.14 -6.42 7.23
CA ASP A 381 9.42 -6.95 6.81
C ASP A 381 9.77 -6.33 5.47
N PRO A 382 10.67 -5.34 5.44
CA PRO A 382 11.17 -4.84 4.17
C PRO A 382 11.77 -6.01 3.41
N GLN A 383 11.32 -6.25 2.18
CA GLN A 383 11.97 -7.18 1.27
C GLN A 383 13.42 -6.70 1.15
N ILE A 384 14.36 -7.52 1.56
CA ILE A 384 15.78 -7.26 1.32
C ILE A 384 15.94 -7.39 -0.19
N SER A 385 15.75 -6.28 -0.91
CA SER A 385 16.25 -6.19 -2.28
C SER A 385 17.75 -6.31 -2.15
N ASP A 386 18.34 -7.31 -2.80
CA ASP A 386 19.76 -7.57 -2.88
C ASP A 386 20.57 -6.29 -3.18
N TRP A 387 20.86 -5.54 -2.15
CA TRP A 387 21.91 -4.54 -2.19
C TRP A 387 23.21 -5.27 -1.84
N THR A 388 23.70 -6.08 -2.77
CA THR A 388 25.12 -6.39 -2.80
C THR A 388 25.84 -5.09 -3.13
N ILE A 389 26.37 -4.47 -2.10
CA ILE A 389 27.42 -3.47 -2.27
C ILE A 389 28.66 -4.26 -2.70
N ASP A 390 29.01 -4.18 -4.00
CA ASP A 390 30.33 -4.54 -4.51
C ASP A 390 31.41 -3.54 -4.03
#